data_f1824993648d4f2dc5af58162b6fcfcc
#
_entry.id   f1824993648d4f2dc5af58162b6fcfcc
#
_cell.length_a   1.000
_cell.length_b   1.000
_cell.length_c   1.000
_cell.angle_alpha   90.00
_cell.angle_beta   90.00
_cell.angle_gamma   90.00
#
_symmetry.space_group_name_H-M   'P 1'
#
loop_
_entity.id
_entity.type
_entity.pdbx_description
1 polymer ?
#
loop_
_entity_poly.entity_id
_entity_poly.type
_entity_poly.pdbx_seq_one_letter_code
_entity_poly.pdbx_strand_id
1 'polypeptide(L)'
;IVAIRATIPPAKRDRAIRMDVPVDLRAIFGSETLRNFFGLAFISYTPGSSDAPLEDIAHLLQTQLKTGTEPEVLKRRMNRMLKIEKNPFISHAPLFLKDGALMFANWMAAQEVTTTVSSIGRITLDPATEPYVSDINVSTSTHGMNFLFCTFKDVLSIVVSSVYVRHDVMRNFCRVFTDLGIDG
;
A
#
# COMPACT_ATOMS: atom_id res chain seq x y z
N ILE A 1 -0.06 -7.79 -8.49
CA ILE A 1 -1.33 -8.16 -9.14
C ILE A 1 -1.22 -9.55 -9.74
N VAL A 2 -0.30 -9.81 -10.67
CA VAL A 2 -0.14 -11.10 -11.36
C VAL A 2 -0.06 -12.26 -10.36
N ALA A 3 0.81 -12.16 -9.35
CA ALA A 3 0.98 -13.16 -8.31
C ALA A 3 -0.30 -13.42 -7.48
N ILE A 4 -1.02 -12.36 -7.15
CA ILE A 4 -2.31 -12.47 -6.42
C ILE A 4 -3.34 -13.18 -7.30
N ARG A 5 -3.45 -12.76 -8.56
CA ARG A 5 -4.38 -13.35 -9.53
C ARG A 5 -4.14 -14.84 -9.74
N ALA A 6 -2.87 -15.25 -9.84
CA ALA A 6 -2.50 -16.66 -9.97
C ALA A 6 -2.90 -17.52 -8.75
N THR A 7 -3.10 -16.88 -7.60
CA THR A 7 -3.48 -17.55 -6.34
C THR A 7 -4.99 -17.61 -6.14
N ILE A 8 -5.76 -16.70 -6.76
CA ILE A 8 -7.20 -16.63 -6.60
C ILE A 8 -7.88 -17.81 -7.32
N PRO A 9 -8.84 -18.52 -6.67
CA PRO A 9 -9.60 -19.58 -7.31
C PRO A 9 -10.33 -19.08 -8.57
N PRO A 10 -10.51 -19.92 -9.62
CA PRO A 10 -11.13 -19.51 -10.88
C PRO A 10 -12.47 -18.79 -10.72
N ALA A 11 -13.32 -19.27 -9.80
CA ALA A 11 -14.63 -18.69 -9.53
C ALA A 11 -14.63 -17.27 -8.93
N LYS A 12 -13.46 -16.76 -8.53
CA LYS A 12 -13.30 -15.42 -7.92
C LYS A 12 -12.34 -14.52 -8.71
N ARG A 13 -11.86 -14.98 -9.86
CA ARG A 13 -10.85 -14.24 -10.67
C ARG A 13 -11.34 -12.91 -11.23
N ASP A 14 -12.65 -12.72 -11.32
CA ASP A 14 -13.25 -11.47 -11.81
C ASP A 14 -13.31 -10.37 -10.73
N ARG A 15 -12.94 -10.70 -9.49
CA ARG A 15 -12.90 -9.71 -8.42
C ARG A 15 -11.76 -8.71 -8.62
N ALA A 16 -12.09 -7.44 -8.41
CA ALA A 16 -11.09 -6.39 -8.42
C ALA A 16 -10.03 -6.61 -7.33
N ILE A 17 -8.78 -6.51 -7.71
CA ILE A 17 -7.63 -6.48 -6.79
C ILE A 17 -7.41 -5.02 -6.45
N ARG A 18 -7.65 -4.65 -5.20
CA ARG A 18 -7.52 -3.28 -4.69
C ARG A 18 -6.31 -3.18 -3.79
N MET A 19 -5.51 -2.16 -4.03
CA MET A 19 -4.30 -1.89 -3.24
C MET A 19 -4.35 -0.48 -2.71
N ASP A 20 -3.92 -0.30 -1.49
CA ASP A 20 -3.65 1.01 -0.92
C ASP A 20 -2.15 1.28 -0.89
N VAL A 21 -1.81 2.54 -1.17
CA VAL A 21 -0.44 3.03 -1.20
C VAL A 21 -0.35 4.21 -0.25
N PRO A 22 0.36 4.09 0.87
CA PRO A 22 0.62 5.21 1.75
C PRO A 22 1.50 6.26 1.06
N VAL A 23 1.11 7.52 1.18
CA VAL A 23 1.78 8.68 0.59
C VAL A 23 2.15 9.66 1.68
N ASP A 24 3.41 10.04 1.79
CA ASP A 24 3.85 11.05 2.74
C ASP A 24 3.28 12.42 2.34
N LEU A 25 2.56 13.04 3.26
CA LEU A 25 1.92 14.32 3.05
C LEU A 25 2.80 15.50 3.48
N ARG A 26 3.95 15.26 4.13
CA ARG A 26 4.81 16.32 4.66
C ARG A 26 5.30 17.25 3.56
N ALA A 27 5.84 16.69 2.49
CA ALA A 27 6.32 17.45 1.35
C ALA A 27 5.18 18.22 0.64
N ILE A 28 3.99 17.65 0.60
CA ILE A 28 2.83 18.23 -0.09
C ILE A 28 2.26 19.42 0.70
N PHE A 29 2.24 19.33 2.02
CA PHE A 29 1.63 20.35 2.89
C PHE A 29 2.65 21.18 3.68
N GLY A 30 3.95 21.03 3.41
CA GLY A 30 5.02 21.79 4.08
C GLY A 30 5.08 21.53 5.59
N SER A 31 4.84 20.30 6.03
CA SER A 31 4.82 19.94 7.45
C SER A 31 6.13 19.29 7.88
N GLU A 32 6.68 19.73 9.02
CA GLU A 32 7.89 19.17 9.66
C GLU A 32 7.55 18.20 10.80
N THR A 33 6.28 17.78 10.91
CA THR A 33 5.86 16.88 11.99
C THR A 33 6.58 15.55 11.95
N LEU A 34 7.04 15.08 13.11
CA LEU A 34 7.61 13.72 13.28
C LEU A 34 6.53 12.66 13.51
N ARG A 35 5.26 13.06 13.68
CA ARG A 35 4.14 12.13 13.80
C ARG A 35 3.76 11.56 12.44
N ASN A 36 3.00 10.47 12.45
CA ASN A 36 2.44 9.89 11.24
C ASN A 36 1.57 10.92 10.51
N PHE A 37 2.04 11.34 9.33
CA PHE A 37 1.34 12.30 8.48
C PHE A 37 1.38 11.80 7.05
N PHE A 38 0.49 10.84 6.77
CA PHE A 38 0.36 10.22 5.46
C PHE A 38 -1.10 10.18 5.02
N GLY A 39 -1.31 10.12 3.73
CA GLY A 39 -2.59 9.82 3.09
C GLY A 39 -2.54 8.46 2.42
N LEU A 40 -3.69 7.96 1.98
CA LEU A 40 -3.78 6.73 1.21
C LEU A 40 -4.21 7.03 -0.22
N ALA A 41 -3.42 6.61 -1.19
CA ALA A 41 -3.83 6.50 -2.58
C ALA A 41 -4.35 5.07 -2.82
N PHE A 42 -5.47 4.96 -3.52
CA PHE A 42 -6.06 3.66 -3.84
C PHE A 42 -5.89 3.40 -5.33
N ILE A 43 -5.37 2.22 -5.64
CA ILE A 43 -5.23 1.72 -7.00
C ILE A 43 -5.94 0.37 -7.11
N SER A 44 -6.51 0.09 -8.25
CA SER A 44 -7.26 -1.14 -8.45
C SER A 44 -7.07 -1.70 -9.85
N TYR A 45 -7.07 -3.01 -9.94
CA TYR A 45 -7.09 -3.73 -11.19
C TYR A 45 -8.28 -4.70 -11.19
N THR A 46 -9.14 -4.56 -12.18
CA THR A 46 -10.23 -5.50 -12.41
C THR A 46 -9.83 -6.39 -13.58
N PRO A 47 -9.61 -7.69 -13.36
CA PRO A 47 -9.28 -8.61 -14.43
C PRO A 47 -10.39 -8.65 -15.48
N GLY A 48 -10.01 -8.60 -16.76
CA GLY A 48 -10.91 -8.90 -17.87
C GLY A 48 -11.02 -10.39 -18.15
N SER A 49 -11.72 -10.75 -19.24
CA SER A 49 -11.85 -12.13 -19.72
C SER A 49 -10.52 -12.73 -20.23
N SER A 50 -9.53 -11.90 -20.55
CA SER A 50 -8.19 -12.30 -20.96
C SER A 50 -7.12 -11.72 -20.03
N ASP A 51 -5.96 -12.37 -20.00
CA ASP A 51 -4.81 -11.87 -19.24
C ASP A 51 -4.20 -10.68 -19.99
N ALA A 52 -4.22 -9.50 -19.35
CA ALA A 52 -3.54 -8.33 -19.88
C ALA A 52 -2.02 -8.48 -19.73
N PRO A 53 -1.23 -7.97 -20.69
CA PRO A 53 0.21 -7.87 -20.55
C PRO A 53 0.63 -7.14 -19.28
N LEU A 54 1.78 -7.51 -18.71
CA LEU A 54 2.30 -6.89 -17.50
C LEU A 54 2.49 -5.37 -17.65
N GLU A 55 2.92 -4.93 -18.83
CA GLU A 55 3.13 -3.53 -19.17
C GLU A 55 1.84 -2.71 -19.11
N ASP A 56 0.74 -3.25 -19.64
CA ASP A 56 -0.57 -2.58 -19.63
C ASP A 56 -1.08 -2.43 -18.18
N ILE A 57 -0.91 -3.49 -17.37
CA ILE A 57 -1.27 -3.44 -15.95
C ILE A 57 -0.42 -2.38 -15.24
N ALA A 58 0.88 -2.35 -15.47
CA ALA A 58 1.80 -1.39 -14.86
C ALA A 58 1.42 0.05 -15.24
N HIS A 59 1.13 0.30 -16.52
CA HIS A 59 0.75 1.62 -17.02
C HIS A 59 -0.57 2.11 -16.42
N LEU A 60 -1.55 1.21 -16.32
CA LEU A 60 -2.84 1.49 -15.68
C LEU A 60 -2.65 1.91 -14.22
N LEU A 61 -1.87 1.14 -13.46
CA LEU A 61 -1.63 1.39 -12.04
C LEU A 61 -0.82 2.67 -11.82
N GLN A 62 0.17 2.92 -12.65
CA GLN A 62 0.95 4.15 -12.61
C GLN A 62 0.07 5.39 -12.84
N THR A 63 -0.84 5.32 -13.81
CA THR A 63 -1.79 6.40 -14.09
C THR A 63 -2.72 6.63 -12.90
N GLN A 64 -3.28 5.57 -12.32
CA GLN A 64 -4.13 5.67 -11.13
C GLN A 64 -3.38 6.23 -9.93
N LEU A 65 -2.14 5.79 -9.71
CA LEU A 65 -1.30 6.28 -8.63
C LEU A 65 -1.00 7.77 -8.80
N LYS A 66 -0.60 8.20 -9.99
CA LYS A 66 -0.34 9.60 -10.31
C LYS A 66 -1.56 10.48 -10.01
N THR A 67 -2.74 10.09 -10.50
CA THR A 67 -3.98 10.82 -10.21
C THR A 67 -4.36 10.74 -8.73
N GLY A 68 -4.19 9.58 -8.10
CA GLY A 68 -4.52 9.38 -6.67
C GLY A 68 -3.63 10.14 -5.70
N THR A 69 -2.41 10.50 -6.13
CA THR A 69 -1.42 11.26 -5.35
C THR A 69 -1.42 12.76 -5.64
N GLU A 70 -2.29 13.24 -6.53
CA GLU A 70 -2.43 14.67 -6.77
C GLU A 70 -2.78 15.43 -5.48
N PRO A 71 -2.09 16.56 -5.18
CA PRO A 71 -2.29 17.31 -3.94
C PRO A 71 -3.75 17.67 -3.67
N GLU A 72 -4.50 18.06 -4.69
CA GLU A 72 -5.91 18.42 -4.56
C GLU A 72 -6.80 17.20 -4.23
N VAL A 73 -6.48 16.02 -4.75
CA VAL A 73 -7.19 14.77 -4.43
C VAL A 73 -6.95 14.38 -2.98
N LEU A 74 -5.69 14.42 -2.53
CA LEU A 74 -5.30 14.11 -1.15
C LEU A 74 -5.91 15.11 -0.17
N LYS A 75 -5.85 16.41 -0.48
CA LYS A 75 -6.47 17.49 0.31
C LYS A 75 -7.98 17.30 0.46
N ARG A 76 -8.66 16.95 -0.63
CA ARG A 76 -10.11 16.68 -0.62
C ARG A 76 -10.46 15.49 0.27
N ARG A 77 -9.66 14.40 0.22
CA ARG A 77 -9.84 13.23 1.10
C ARG A 77 -9.64 13.60 2.56
N MET A 78 -8.55 14.30 2.87
CA MET A 78 -8.24 14.76 4.22
C MET A 78 -9.35 15.69 4.78
N ASN A 79 -9.81 16.65 3.97
CA ASN A 79 -10.89 17.53 4.36
C ASN A 79 -12.20 16.78 4.63
N ARG A 80 -12.48 15.70 3.89
CA ARG A 80 -13.65 14.84 4.16
C ARG A 80 -13.54 14.15 5.52
N MET A 81 -12.36 13.61 5.85
CA MET A 81 -12.13 12.99 7.17
C MET A 81 -12.25 14.01 8.29
N LEU A 82 -11.66 15.21 8.14
CA LEU A 82 -11.77 16.28 9.11
C LEU A 82 -13.21 16.76 9.31
N LYS A 83 -14.03 16.81 8.26
CA LYS A 83 -15.45 17.15 8.37
C LYS A 83 -16.23 16.12 9.18
N ILE A 84 -15.92 14.83 9.06
CA ILE A 84 -16.52 13.78 9.87
C ILE A 84 -16.12 13.96 11.34
N GLU A 85 -14.85 14.16 11.61
CA GLU A 85 -14.32 14.34 12.97
C GLU A 85 -14.87 15.58 13.65
N LYS A 86 -15.00 16.70 12.92
CA LYS A 86 -15.55 17.96 13.42
C LYS A 86 -17.08 18.02 13.50
N ASN A 87 -17.77 16.95 13.09
CA ASN A 87 -19.22 16.89 13.19
C ASN A 87 -19.65 16.92 14.68
N PRO A 88 -20.47 17.89 15.12
CA PRO A 88 -20.83 18.03 16.53
C PRO A 88 -21.54 16.79 17.09
N PHE A 89 -22.33 16.08 16.30
CA PHE A 89 -22.96 14.82 16.73
C PHE A 89 -21.91 13.73 17.02
N ILE A 90 -20.86 13.66 16.20
CA ILE A 90 -19.78 12.69 16.40
C ILE A 90 -18.86 13.14 17.54
N SER A 91 -18.55 14.45 17.63
CA SER A 91 -17.64 14.97 18.66
C SER A 91 -18.20 14.80 20.07
N HIS A 92 -19.52 14.90 20.27
CA HIS A 92 -20.18 14.74 21.57
C HIS A 92 -20.67 13.32 21.86
N ALA A 93 -20.57 12.39 20.89
CA ALA A 93 -20.95 11.01 21.12
C ALA A 93 -20.07 10.36 22.21
N PRO A 94 -20.64 9.50 23.07
CA PRO A 94 -19.89 8.72 24.06
C PRO A 94 -18.77 7.88 23.38
N LEU A 95 -17.65 7.72 24.09
CA LEU A 95 -16.44 7.06 23.55
C LEU A 95 -16.73 5.64 23.01
N PHE A 96 -17.51 4.85 23.73
CA PHE A 96 -17.85 3.48 23.34
C PHE A 96 -18.62 3.41 22.00
N LEU A 97 -19.46 4.42 21.69
CA LEU A 97 -20.14 4.51 20.40
C LEU A 97 -19.17 4.90 19.27
N LYS A 98 -18.22 5.80 19.57
CA LYS A 98 -17.15 6.16 18.61
C LYS A 98 -16.27 4.97 18.30
N ASP A 99 -15.84 4.26 19.33
CA ASP A 99 -14.97 3.08 19.18
C ASP A 99 -15.67 1.98 18.38
N GLY A 100 -16.94 1.71 18.67
CA GLY A 100 -17.76 0.76 17.91
C GLY A 100 -17.92 1.17 16.44
N ALA A 101 -18.20 2.43 16.18
CA ALA A 101 -18.33 2.95 14.81
C ALA A 101 -16.99 2.91 14.05
N LEU A 102 -15.88 3.27 14.71
CA LEU A 102 -14.55 3.20 14.12
C LEU A 102 -14.11 1.76 13.86
N MET A 103 -14.37 0.83 14.78
CA MET A 103 -14.09 -0.59 14.57
C MET A 103 -14.87 -1.14 13.38
N PHE A 104 -16.15 -0.81 13.26
CA PHE A 104 -17.00 -1.23 12.15
C PHE A 104 -16.51 -0.62 10.81
N ALA A 105 -16.21 0.68 10.79
CA ALA A 105 -15.70 1.37 9.61
C ALA A 105 -14.34 0.80 9.18
N ASN A 106 -13.45 0.54 10.13
CA ASN A 106 -12.14 -0.07 9.87
C ASN A 106 -12.29 -1.52 9.35
N TRP A 107 -13.21 -2.29 9.93
CA TRP A 107 -13.51 -3.63 9.45
C TRP A 107 -14.04 -3.62 8.01
N MET A 108 -14.97 -2.72 7.68
CA MET A 108 -15.46 -2.55 6.31
C MET A 108 -14.33 -2.15 5.35
N ALA A 109 -13.51 -1.17 5.71
CA ALA A 109 -12.39 -0.73 4.90
C ALA A 109 -11.36 -1.85 4.66
N ALA A 110 -11.07 -2.65 5.68
CA ALA A 110 -10.18 -3.80 5.57
C ALA A 110 -10.69 -4.89 4.60
N GLN A 111 -12.02 -5.01 4.42
CA GLN A 111 -12.59 -5.95 3.44
C GLN A 111 -12.45 -5.46 1.99
N GLU A 112 -12.23 -4.16 1.78
CA GLU A 112 -12.12 -3.58 0.45
C GLU A 112 -10.70 -3.63 -0.11
N VAL A 113 -9.68 -3.73 0.75
CA VAL A 113 -8.27 -3.72 0.36
C VAL A 113 -7.72 -5.14 0.31
N THR A 114 -7.15 -5.52 -0.82
CA THR A 114 -6.52 -6.84 -0.99
C THR A 114 -5.12 -6.87 -0.39
N THR A 115 -4.36 -5.80 -0.58
CA THR A 115 -2.98 -5.68 -0.08
C THR A 115 -2.56 -4.21 0.00
N THR A 116 -1.63 -3.93 0.89
CA THR A 116 -0.96 -2.64 0.98
C THR A 116 0.38 -2.70 0.26
N VAL A 117 0.72 -1.64 -0.47
CA VAL A 117 2.02 -1.49 -1.15
C VAL A 117 2.65 -0.20 -0.66
N SER A 118 3.74 -0.31 0.06
CA SER A 118 4.44 0.85 0.63
C SER A 118 5.86 0.94 0.09
N SER A 119 6.29 2.13 -0.29
CA SER A 119 7.67 2.40 -0.70
C SER A 119 8.25 3.49 0.19
N ILE A 120 9.38 3.18 0.80
CA ILE A 120 10.17 4.16 1.56
C ILE A 120 11.07 4.97 0.61
N GLY A 121 11.26 4.45 -0.62
CA GLY A 121 12.17 5.06 -1.58
C GLY A 121 13.64 4.71 -1.33
N ARG A 122 14.52 5.57 -1.78
CA ARG A 122 15.97 5.40 -1.61
C ARG A 122 16.39 5.93 -0.25
N ILE A 123 17.04 5.06 0.51
CA ILE A 123 17.62 5.40 1.82
C ILE A 123 19.07 5.85 1.60
N THR A 124 19.40 7.00 2.14
CA THR A 124 20.77 7.55 2.16
C THR A 124 21.22 7.67 3.60
N LEU A 125 22.44 7.22 3.89
CA LEU A 125 23.07 7.36 5.19
C LEU A 125 24.14 8.45 5.14
N ASP A 126 24.55 8.91 6.31
CA ASP A 126 25.72 9.78 6.43
C ASP A 126 26.95 9.05 5.87
N PRO A 127 27.82 9.72 5.06
CA PRO A 127 29.01 9.11 4.48
C PRO A 127 29.95 8.45 5.49
N ALA A 128 29.96 8.88 6.74
CA ALA A 128 30.75 8.28 7.80
C ALA A 128 30.14 6.94 8.28
N THR A 129 28.85 6.73 8.12
CA THR A 129 28.13 5.54 8.59
C THR A 129 27.92 4.51 7.48
N GLU A 130 27.72 4.99 6.24
CA GLU A 130 27.38 4.16 5.10
C GLU A 130 28.33 2.96 4.84
N PRO A 131 29.67 3.07 5.00
CA PRO A 131 30.59 1.96 4.80
C PRO A 131 30.38 0.77 5.76
N TYR A 132 29.77 1.01 6.91
CA TYR A 132 29.54 0.00 7.96
C TYR A 132 28.20 -0.71 7.82
N VAL A 133 27.35 -0.30 6.86
CA VAL A 133 26.03 -0.88 6.62
C VAL A 133 26.05 -1.60 5.26
N SER A 134 25.84 -2.92 5.29
CA SER A 134 25.80 -3.73 4.08
C SER A 134 24.47 -3.61 3.34
N ASP A 135 23.37 -3.74 4.06
CA ASP A 135 22.03 -3.68 3.52
C ASP A 135 21.01 -3.13 4.55
N ILE A 136 19.86 -2.70 4.06
CA ILE A 136 18.76 -2.19 4.90
C ILE A 136 17.47 -2.87 4.47
N ASN A 137 16.79 -3.49 5.45
CA ASN A 137 15.47 -4.07 5.29
C ASN A 137 14.50 -3.41 6.26
N VAL A 138 13.30 -3.09 5.79
CA VAL A 138 12.27 -2.47 6.61
C VAL A 138 11.03 -3.35 6.60
N SER A 139 10.51 -3.68 7.77
CA SER A 139 9.28 -4.46 7.94
C SER A 139 8.25 -3.72 8.76
N THR A 140 6.98 -4.03 8.56
CA THR A 140 5.88 -3.51 9.36
C THR A 140 4.87 -4.60 9.63
N SER A 141 4.14 -4.48 10.75
CA SER A 141 3.02 -5.37 11.03
C SER A 141 1.80 -4.99 10.18
N THR A 142 0.97 -5.97 9.88
CA THR A 142 -0.23 -5.79 9.06
C THR A 142 -1.36 -6.70 9.53
N HIS A 143 -2.58 -6.32 9.24
CA HIS A 143 -3.76 -7.19 9.40
C HIS A 143 -4.08 -8.04 8.16
N GLY A 144 -3.30 -7.92 7.10
CA GLY A 144 -3.49 -8.63 5.85
C GLY A 144 -2.15 -9.02 5.22
N MET A 145 -1.89 -8.51 4.03
CA MET A 145 -0.62 -8.64 3.32
C MET A 145 -0.09 -7.26 2.96
N ASN A 146 1.18 -7.03 3.20
CA ASN A 146 1.85 -5.78 2.89
C ASN A 146 3.16 -6.06 2.15
N PHE A 147 3.37 -5.33 1.06
CA PHE A 147 4.63 -5.31 0.31
C PHE A 147 5.33 -3.98 0.58
N LEU A 148 6.53 -4.06 1.11
CA LEU A 148 7.32 -2.91 1.50
C LEU A 148 8.61 -2.88 0.72
N PHE A 149 8.87 -1.76 0.06
CA PHE A 149 10.00 -1.55 -0.83
C PHE A 149 10.93 -0.49 -0.25
N CYS A 150 12.22 -0.76 -0.24
CA CYS A 150 13.24 0.26 0.00
C CYS A 150 14.47 -0.03 -0.87
N THR A 151 15.17 1.03 -1.24
CA THR A 151 16.44 0.92 -2.00
C THR A 151 17.55 1.49 -1.15
N PHE A 152 18.61 0.72 -0.96
CA PHE A 152 19.83 1.17 -0.34
C PHE A 152 21.01 0.80 -1.23
N LYS A 153 21.87 1.78 -1.52
CA LYS A 153 22.90 1.65 -2.58
C LYS A 153 22.24 1.20 -3.89
N ASP A 154 22.63 0.07 -4.43
CA ASP A 154 22.12 -0.49 -5.68
C ASP A 154 21.20 -1.71 -5.44
N VAL A 155 20.82 -1.96 -4.19
CA VAL A 155 19.97 -3.09 -3.81
C VAL A 155 18.56 -2.62 -3.55
N LEU A 156 17.58 -3.20 -4.24
CA LEU A 156 16.16 -3.07 -3.96
C LEU A 156 15.74 -4.20 -3.00
N SER A 157 15.41 -3.84 -1.78
CA SER A 157 14.88 -4.77 -0.79
C SER A 157 13.36 -4.78 -0.83
N ILE A 158 12.77 -5.97 -0.89
CA ILE A 158 11.32 -6.19 -0.88
C ILE A 158 10.98 -7.08 0.30
N VAL A 159 10.27 -6.50 1.26
CA VAL A 159 9.80 -7.24 2.44
C VAL A 159 8.30 -7.46 2.34
N VAL A 160 7.87 -8.70 2.51
CA VAL A 160 6.45 -9.05 2.51
C VAL A 160 6.04 -9.51 3.90
N SER A 161 5.16 -8.74 4.52
CA SER A 161 4.53 -9.10 5.79
C SER A 161 3.14 -9.66 5.54
N SER A 162 2.79 -10.79 6.14
CA SER A 162 1.51 -11.45 5.93
C SER A 162 1.03 -12.16 7.19
N VAL A 163 -0.27 -12.06 7.46
CA VAL A 163 -0.94 -12.84 8.52
C VAL A 163 -1.39 -14.21 8.02
N TYR A 164 -1.30 -14.46 6.72
CA TYR A 164 -1.75 -15.71 6.11
C TYR A 164 -0.69 -16.80 6.24
N VAL A 165 -1.11 -17.98 6.65
CA VAL A 165 -0.24 -19.18 6.76
C VAL A 165 0.20 -19.69 5.37
N ARG A 166 -0.63 -19.48 4.34
CA ARG A 166 -0.31 -19.88 2.97
C ARG A 166 0.57 -18.84 2.28
N HIS A 167 1.68 -19.30 1.73
CA HIS A 167 2.68 -18.46 1.04
C HIS A 167 2.57 -18.50 -0.49
N ASP A 168 1.42 -18.91 -1.03
CA ASP A 168 1.25 -19.07 -2.49
C ASP A 168 1.44 -17.76 -3.25
N VAL A 169 0.94 -16.63 -2.70
CA VAL A 169 1.14 -15.31 -3.30
C VAL A 169 2.62 -14.94 -3.35
N MET A 170 3.35 -15.20 -2.27
CA MET A 170 4.78 -14.93 -2.19
C MET A 170 5.56 -15.77 -3.21
N ARG A 171 5.24 -17.07 -3.28
CA ARG A 171 5.85 -17.97 -4.26
C ARG A 171 5.62 -17.50 -5.70
N ASN A 172 4.38 -17.12 -6.02
CA ASN A 172 4.04 -16.62 -7.34
C ASN A 172 4.69 -15.26 -7.62
N PHE A 173 4.85 -14.43 -6.58
CA PHE A 173 5.55 -13.16 -6.69
C PHE A 173 7.02 -13.35 -7.07
N CYS A 174 7.73 -14.23 -6.37
CA CYS A 174 9.13 -14.57 -6.71
C CYS A 174 9.24 -15.15 -8.12
N ARG A 175 8.31 -16.04 -8.53
CA ARG A 175 8.29 -16.59 -9.88
C ARG A 175 8.22 -15.55 -10.98
N VAL A 176 7.42 -14.48 -10.79
CA VAL A 176 7.35 -13.40 -11.77
C VAL A 176 8.72 -12.76 -11.99
N PHE A 177 9.53 -12.59 -10.94
CA PHE A 177 10.89 -12.06 -11.09
C PHE A 177 11.82 -13.04 -11.80
N THR A 178 11.76 -14.30 -11.41
CA THR A 178 12.55 -15.37 -12.09
C THR A 178 12.20 -15.48 -13.57
N ASP A 179 10.90 -15.40 -13.92
CA ASP A 179 10.42 -15.44 -15.31
C ASP A 179 10.88 -14.21 -16.12
N LEU A 180 11.17 -13.11 -15.45
CA LEU A 180 11.75 -11.89 -16.03
C LEU A 180 13.29 -11.92 -16.09
N GLY A 181 13.92 -13.01 -15.64
CA GLY A 181 15.39 -13.16 -15.61
C GLY A 181 16.05 -12.34 -14.49
N ILE A 182 15.31 -11.99 -13.46
CA ILE A 182 15.83 -11.28 -12.28
C ILE A 182 16.06 -12.33 -11.19
N ASP A 183 17.35 -12.58 -10.91
CA ASP A 183 17.78 -13.43 -9.82
C ASP A 183 17.90 -12.62 -8.53
N GLY A 184 17.40 -13.16 -7.41
CA GLY A 184 17.43 -12.54 -6.09
C GLY A 184 18.16 -13.38 -5.06
#